data_12455aeef229b6681e65e6ca0a43ab2d
#
_entry.id   12455aeef229b6681e65e6ca0a43ab2d
#
_cell.length_a   1.000
_cell.length_b   1.000
_cell.length_c   1.000
_cell.angle_alpha   90.00
_cell.angle_beta   90.00
_cell.angle_gamma   90.00
#
_symmetry.space_group_name_H-M   'P 1'
#
loop_
_entity.id
_entity.type
_entity.pdbx_description
1 polymer ?
#
loop_
_entity_poly.entity_id
_entity_poly.type
_entity_poly.pdbx_seq_one_letter_code
_entity_poly.pdbx_strand_id
1 'polypeptide(L)'
;MVSLPKINDIHKIYLMNFLNQMQLFGAVAVPFFLDWGRISYTQMFLLEAWFMFWIFALEMPTGIIADRYGRKASMILSLICTAASMFLFGLTTDYYMYFVAEFVGAIGVALMSGACEAWIYDTLLRMRKEKDAKRVMSNYSASSTFAMVVAFPLGSMFVGSGIVPYPQALPLTFLLSGVTSLLAFLVMLTVHEPKYRKQTEHFLTAGINGLKHLFRHRSLKAFAINSVLIRSVTFFMFWLYQPLLKAVGIDISLNGFVGAGFNLFGMLLLMNVTRLEKWVGTKNLLFYTAVIPGLAFISIVLFKGALLALMGIFLVTSLVQLRGPVMSAFMNEHIESRNRATVLSGISMLGRITIMLLYPVVGFLSDISLDHALAALGIITLAFAFLTKIDEEHLA
;
A
#
# COMPACT_ATOMS: atom_id res chain seq x y z
N MET A 1 -27.47 -4.86 -27.04
CA MET A 1 -27.80 -3.58 -26.39
C MET A 1 -26.88 -3.41 -25.19
N VAL A 2 -25.95 -2.45 -25.21
CA VAL A 2 -25.12 -2.13 -24.05
C VAL A 2 -25.96 -1.27 -23.13
N SER A 3 -26.38 -1.82 -21.98
CA SER A 3 -27.15 -1.07 -21.00
C SER A 3 -26.33 0.11 -20.45
N LEU A 4 -26.98 1.25 -20.21
CA LEU A 4 -26.33 2.43 -19.65
C LEU A 4 -25.93 2.16 -18.18
N PRO A 5 -24.72 2.60 -17.75
CA PRO A 5 -24.33 2.49 -16.35
C PRO A 5 -25.28 3.34 -15.48
N LYS A 6 -25.64 2.80 -14.31
CA LYS A 6 -26.54 3.44 -13.36
C LYS A 6 -25.74 3.90 -12.13
N ILE A 7 -26.25 4.85 -11.35
CA ILE A 7 -25.67 5.25 -10.05
C ILE A 7 -25.43 4.01 -9.17
N ASN A 8 -26.30 3.01 -9.26
CA ASN A 8 -26.18 1.75 -8.56
C ASN A 8 -24.86 1.00 -8.88
N ASP A 9 -24.30 1.16 -10.09
CA ASP A 9 -23.04 0.50 -10.46
C ASP A 9 -21.83 1.10 -9.69
N ILE A 10 -21.86 2.38 -9.34
CA ILE A 10 -20.83 3.01 -8.49
C ILE A 10 -20.84 2.39 -7.08
N HIS A 11 -22.03 2.17 -6.50
CA HIS A 11 -22.13 1.50 -5.19
C HIS A 11 -21.66 0.05 -5.25
N LYS A 12 -21.94 -0.66 -6.35
CA LYS A 12 -21.40 -2.01 -6.58
C LYS A 12 -19.87 -2.02 -6.67
N ILE A 13 -19.25 -1.00 -7.27
CA ILE A 13 -17.78 -0.86 -7.27
C ILE A 13 -17.23 -0.63 -5.85
N TYR A 14 -17.92 0.15 -5.01
CA TYR A 14 -17.51 0.28 -3.60
C TYR A 14 -17.61 -1.05 -2.85
N LEU A 15 -18.71 -1.80 -3.07
CA LEU A 15 -18.88 -3.12 -2.45
C LEU A 15 -17.85 -4.13 -2.96
N MET A 16 -17.60 -4.17 -4.27
CA MET A 16 -16.57 -5.02 -4.88
C MET A 16 -15.20 -4.70 -4.29
N ASN A 17 -14.84 -3.42 -4.22
CA ASN A 17 -13.57 -2.99 -3.65
C ASN A 17 -13.46 -3.33 -2.15
N PHE A 18 -14.51 -3.09 -1.37
CA PHE A 18 -14.58 -3.48 0.04
C PHE A 18 -14.33 -4.98 0.20
N LEU A 19 -15.02 -5.83 -0.54
CA LEU A 19 -14.87 -7.28 -0.48
C LEU A 19 -13.47 -7.74 -0.91
N ASN A 20 -12.90 -7.16 -1.97
CA ASN A 20 -11.56 -7.50 -2.44
C ASN A 20 -10.47 -7.06 -1.47
N GLN A 21 -10.71 -5.99 -0.70
CA GLN A 21 -9.77 -5.48 0.31
C GLN A 21 -10.01 -6.07 1.71
N MET A 22 -10.93 -7.03 1.85
CA MET A 22 -11.12 -7.82 3.08
C MET A 22 -9.97 -8.82 3.26
N GLN A 23 -8.77 -8.30 3.45
CA GLN A 23 -7.53 -9.05 3.62
C GLN A 23 -7.38 -9.51 5.08
N LEU A 24 -8.10 -10.58 5.46
CA LEU A 24 -8.08 -11.12 6.82
C LEU A 24 -6.66 -11.56 7.28
N PHE A 25 -5.80 -11.92 6.32
CA PHE A 25 -4.40 -12.27 6.59
C PHE A 25 -3.53 -11.06 6.93
N GLY A 26 -3.93 -9.83 6.61
CA GLY A 26 -3.04 -8.65 6.64
C GLY A 26 -2.38 -8.39 8.00
N ALA A 27 -3.06 -8.67 9.11
CA ALA A 27 -2.51 -8.52 10.45
C ALA A 27 -1.75 -9.75 10.98
N VAL A 28 -1.71 -10.84 10.22
CA VAL A 28 -1.05 -12.11 10.58
C VAL A 28 -0.19 -12.67 9.44
N ALA A 29 0.12 -11.84 8.44
CA ALA A 29 0.90 -12.25 7.27
C ALA A 29 2.32 -12.68 7.63
N VAL A 30 3.01 -11.94 8.51
CA VAL A 30 4.36 -12.31 8.93
C VAL A 30 4.37 -13.62 9.73
N PRO A 31 3.53 -13.83 10.75
CA PRO A 31 3.35 -15.14 11.37
C PRO A 31 3.01 -16.27 10.38
N PHE A 32 2.21 -16.00 9.36
CA PHE A 32 1.92 -17.00 8.33
C PHE A 32 3.19 -17.47 7.63
N PHE A 33 4.05 -16.57 7.16
CA PHE A 33 5.29 -16.97 6.51
C PHE A 33 6.29 -17.64 7.45
N LEU A 34 6.46 -17.11 8.66
CA LEU A 34 7.48 -17.59 9.59
C LEU A 34 7.05 -18.87 10.35
N ASP A 35 5.83 -18.89 10.90
CA ASP A 35 5.41 -19.96 11.82
C ASP A 35 4.66 -21.10 11.08
N TRP A 36 3.90 -20.79 10.02
CA TRP A 36 3.24 -21.80 9.17
C TRP A 36 4.10 -22.20 7.99
N GLY A 37 4.57 -21.24 7.17
CA GLY A 37 5.40 -21.46 5.99
C GLY A 37 6.82 -21.88 6.33
N ARG A 38 7.28 -21.64 7.56
CA ARG A 38 8.63 -21.96 8.09
C ARG A 38 9.76 -21.41 7.22
N ILE A 39 9.54 -20.25 6.62
CA ILE A 39 10.54 -19.52 5.84
C ILE A 39 11.15 -18.40 6.67
N SER A 40 12.36 -17.97 6.31
CA SER A 40 13.05 -16.88 6.99
C SER A 40 12.50 -15.50 6.57
N TYR A 41 12.87 -14.43 7.30
CA TYR A 41 12.55 -13.06 6.90
C TYR A 41 13.15 -12.72 5.52
N THR A 42 14.39 -13.13 5.26
CA THR A 42 15.01 -12.94 3.93
C THR A 42 14.18 -13.60 2.84
N GLN A 43 13.75 -14.84 3.05
CA GLN A 43 12.92 -15.56 2.08
C GLN A 43 11.56 -14.88 1.88
N MET A 44 10.89 -14.45 2.96
CA MET A 44 9.63 -13.71 2.90
C MET A 44 9.80 -12.38 2.13
N PHE A 45 10.81 -11.61 2.43
CA PHE A 45 11.03 -10.33 1.75
C PHE A 45 11.53 -10.47 0.31
N LEU A 46 12.16 -11.59 -0.05
CA LEU A 46 12.43 -11.92 -1.46
C LEU A 46 11.12 -12.18 -2.25
N LEU A 47 10.12 -12.83 -1.63
CA LEU A 47 8.78 -12.98 -2.24
C LEU A 47 8.13 -11.62 -2.49
N GLU A 48 8.20 -10.71 -1.52
CA GLU A 48 7.66 -9.35 -1.66
C GLU A 48 8.39 -8.53 -2.74
N ALA A 49 9.72 -8.67 -2.82
CA ALA A 49 10.50 -8.06 -3.91
C ALA A 49 10.10 -8.61 -5.28
N TRP A 50 9.90 -9.93 -5.38
CA TRP A 50 9.39 -10.60 -6.58
C TRP A 50 7.99 -10.12 -6.97
N PHE A 51 7.09 -10.00 -6.01
CA PHE A 51 5.75 -9.45 -6.21
C PHE A 51 5.81 -8.02 -6.79
N MET A 52 6.58 -7.13 -6.15
CA MET A 52 6.77 -5.76 -6.62
C MET A 52 7.39 -5.68 -8.02
N PHE A 53 8.35 -6.54 -8.32
CA PHE A 53 8.95 -6.64 -9.65
C PHE A 53 7.89 -6.97 -10.70
N TRP A 54 7.05 -7.98 -10.45
CA TRP A 54 6.03 -8.39 -11.41
C TRP A 54 4.89 -7.39 -11.55
N ILE A 55 4.47 -6.71 -10.48
CA ILE A 55 3.53 -5.60 -10.61
C ILE A 55 4.08 -4.57 -11.59
N PHE A 56 5.34 -4.18 -11.41
CA PHE A 56 6.00 -3.20 -12.29
C PHE A 56 6.12 -3.70 -13.74
N ALA A 57 6.54 -4.93 -13.95
CA ALA A 57 6.73 -5.51 -15.29
C ALA A 57 5.39 -5.70 -16.02
N LEU A 58 4.32 -6.04 -15.31
CA LEU A 58 3.01 -6.33 -15.87
C LEU A 58 2.14 -5.08 -16.09
N GLU A 59 2.50 -3.92 -15.54
CA GLU A 59 1.68 -2.71 -15.63
C GLU A 59 1.40 -2.28 -17.08
N MET A 60 2.39 -2.43 -17.96
CA MET A 60 2.23 -2.15 -19.40
C MET A 60 1.37 -3.20 -20.13
N PRO A 61 1.64 -4.52 -20.04
CA PRO A 61 0.81 -5.55 -20.67
C PRO A 61 -0.66 -5.53 -20.22
N THR A 62 -0.91 -5.30 -18.93
CA THR A 62 -2.27 -5.29 -18.39
C THR A 62 -3.06 -4.07 -18.81
N GLY A 63 -2.41 -2.92 -18.99
CA GLY A 63 -3.03 -1.73 -19.60
C GLY A 63 -3.56 -2.01 -21.00
N ILE A 64 -2.79 -2.73 -21.83
CA ILE A 64 -3.21 -3.15 -23.18
C ILE A 64 -4.43 -4.08 -23.10
N ILE A 65 -4.48 -4.99 -22.11
CA ILE A 65 -5.63 -5.87 -21.90
C ILE A 65 -6.88 -5.04 -21.59
N ALA A 66 -6.79 -4.09 -20.67
CA ALA A 66 -7.91 -3.21 -20.31
C ALA A 66 -8.41 -2.37 -21.51
N ASP A 67 -7.49 -1.89 -22.36
CA ASP A 67 -7.83 -1.10 -23.54
C ASP A 67 -8.43 -1.94 -24.68
N ARG A 68 -8.06 -3.22 -24.80
CA ARG A 68 -8.52 -4.10 -25.87
C ARG A 68 -9.80 -4.82 -25.55
N TYR A 69 -9.92 -5.36 -24.33
CA TYR A 69 -11.01 -6.25 -23.92
C TYR A 69 -12.02 -5.54 -23.01
N GLY A 70 -11.72 -4.33 -22.54
CA GLY A 70 -12.57 -3.56 -21.66
C GLY A 70 -12.10 -3.56 -20.21
N ARG A 71 -12.46 -2.50 -19.49
CA ARG A 71 -12.05 -2.29 -18.09
C ARG A 71 -12.71 -3.29 -17.15
N LYS A 72 -14.00 -3.61 -17.39
CA LYS A 72 -14.71 -4.63 -16.64
C LYS A 72 -14.06 -6.00 -16.79
N ALA A 73 -13.65 -6.39 -18.00
CA ALA A 73 -12.97 -7.66 -18.23
C ALA A 73 -11.63 -7.75 -17.48
N SER A 74 -10.85 -6.66 -17.49
CA SER A 74 -9.61 -6.56 -16.72
C SER A 74 -9.86 -6.72 -15.21
N MET A 75 -10.86 -6.03 -14.65
CA MET A 75 -11.22 -6.13 -13.24
C MET A 75 -11.72 -7.53 -12.86
N ILE A 76 -12.51 -8.18 -13.72
CA ILE A 76 -12.97 -9.57 -13.51
C ILE A 76 -11.77 -10.52 -13.43
N LEU A 77 -10.85 -10.44 -14.40
CA LEU A 77 -9.65 -11.27 -14.42
C LEU A 77 -8.76 -11.00 -13.21
N SER A 78 -8.63 -9.73 -12.80
CA SER A 78 -7.93 -9.33 -11.58
C SER A 78 -8.48 -10.07 -10.35
N LEU A 79 -9.79 -10.07 -10.14
CA LEU A 79 -10.42 -10.68 -8.97
C LEU A 79 -10.24 -12.22 -8.96
N ILE A 80 -10.27 -12.86 -10.12
CA ILE A 80 -9.99 -14.29 -10.27
C ILE A 80 -8.52 -14.58 -9.90
N CYS A 81 -7.57 -13.80 -10.43
CA CYS A 81 -6.15 -13.95 -10.11
C CYS A 81 -5.88 -13.70 -8.63
N THR A 82 -6.49 -12.67 -8.02
CA THR A 82 -6.34 -12.40 -6.59
C THR A 82 -6.87 -13.56 -5.75
N ALA A 83 -8.07 -14.08 -6.07
CA ALA A 83 -8.62 -15.24 -5.35
C ALA A 83 -7.72 -16.48 -5.51
N ALA A 84 -7.26 -16.77 -6.73
CA ALA A 84 -6.36 -17.90 -7.01
C ALA A 84 -5.04 -17.78 -6.23
N SER A 85 -4.44 -16.60 -6.16
CA SER A 85 -3.25 -16.30 -5.36
C SER A 85 -3.50 -16.61 -3.88
N MET A 86 -4.61 -16.14 -3.31
CA MET A 86 -4.96 -16.37 -1.91
C MET A 86 -5.17 -17.86 -1.61
N PHE A 87 -5.81 -18.60 -2.51
CA PHE A 87 -5.95 -20.05 -2.36
C PHE A 87 -4.61 -20.78 -2.48
N LEU A 88 -3.74 -20.38 -3.40
CA LEU A 88 -2.39 -20.95 -3.50
C LEU A 88 -1.61 -20.76 -2.20
N PHE A 89 -1.62 -19.57 -1.60
CA PHE A 89 -0.99 -19.33 -0.30
C PHE A 89 -1.56 -20.22 0.80
N GLY A 90 -2.89 -20.29 0.92
CA GLY A 90 -3.54 -21.04 2.00
C GLY A 90 -3.41 -22.56 1.87
N LEU A 91 -3.10 -23.10 0.70
CA LEU A 91 -3.08 -24.55 0.44
C LEU A 91 -1.68 -25.16 0.39
N THR A 92 -0.62 -24.36 0.47
CA THR A 92 0.75 -24.83 0.37
C THR A 92 1.65 -24.32 1.50
N THR A 93 2.72 -25.06 1.76
CA THR A 93 3.87 -24.62 2.58
C THR A 93 5.17 -24.65 1.77
N ASP A 94 5.09 -24.95 0.48
CA ASP A 94 6.24 -24.98 -0.41
C ASP A 94 6.67 -23.57 -0.78
N TYR A 95 7.94 -23.25 -0.53
CA TYR A 95 8.51 -21.92 -0.78
C TYR A 95 8.44 -21.51 -2.25
N TYR A 96 8.68 -22.43 -3.18
CA TYR A 96 8.63 -22.11 -4.61
C TYR A 96 7.21 -21.87 -5.11
N MET A 97 6.23 -22.55 -4.50
CA MET A 97 4.82 -22.27 -4.78
C MET A 97 4.36 -20.90 -4.29
N TYR A 98 5.00 -20.34 -3.26
CA TYR A 98 4.76 -18.94 -2.87
C TYR A 98 5.19 -17.96 -3.95
N PHE A 99 6.28 -18.22 -4.72
CA PHE A 99 6.62 -17.39 -5.89
C PHE A 99 5.52 -17.43 -6.97
N VAL A 100 4.91 -18.60 -7.18
CA VAL A 100 3.78 -18.73 -8.11
C VAL A 100 2.56 -17.96 -7.60
N ALA A 101 2.26 -18.08 -6.31
CA ALA A 101 1.16 -17.35 -5.68
C ALA A 101 1.35 -15.83 -5.79
N GLU A 102 2.57 -15.32 -5.50
CA GLU A 102 2.92 -13.91 -5.66
C GLU A 102 2.82 -13.46 -7.12
N PHE A 103 3.29 -14.24 -8.07
CA PHE A 103 3.19 -13.92 -9.49
C PHE A 103 1.73 -13.80 -9.94
N VAL A 104 0.87 -14.76 -9.56
CA VAL A 104 -0.56 -14.71 -9.88
C VAL A 104 -1.24 -13.52 -9.20
N GLY A 105 -0.87 -13.23 -7.94
CA GLY A 105 -1.32 -12.05 -7.22
C GLY A 105 -0.90 -10.73 -7.89
N ALA A 106 0.34 -10.66 -8.37
CA ALA A 106 0.87 -9.51 -9.10
C ALA A 106 0.11 -9.26 -10.42
N ILE A 107 -0.27 -10.33 -11.15
CA ILE A 107 -1.16 -10.22 -12.32
C ILE A 107 -2.50 -9.58 -11.88
N GLY A 108 -3.07 -10.06 -10.77
CA GLY A 108 -4.32 -9.53 -10.23
C GLY A 108 -4.22 -8.04 -9.92
N VAL A 109 -3.20 -7.61 -9.19
CA VAL A 109 -2.99 -6.20 -8.83
C VAL A 109 -2.75 -5.34 -10.08
N ALA A 110 -1.92 -5.78 -11.01
CA ALA A 110 -1.63 -5.05 -12.24
C ALA A 110 -2.87 -4.86 -13.13
N LEU A 111 -3.74 -5.88 -13.24
CA LEU A 111 -5.01 -5.81 -13.98
C LEU A 111 -6.04 -4.86 -13.35
N MET A 112 -6.04 -4.69 -12.03
CA MET A 112 -6.91 -3.76 -11.31
C MET A 112 -6.40 -2.32 -11.43
N SER A 113 -5.07 -2.15 -11.43
CA SER A 113 -4.41 -0.86 -11.44
C SER A 113 -4.83 -0.03 -12.65
N GLY A 114 -5.32 1.18 -12.41
CA GLY A 114 -5.81 2.08 -13.45
C GLY A 114 -7.16 1.70 -14.08
N ALA A 115 -7.49 0.40 -14.20
CA ALA A 115 -8.74 -0.05 -14.82
C ALA A 115 -9.97 0.39 -14.02
N CYS A 116 -9.93 0.27 -12.70
CA CYS A 116 -11.04 0.65 -11.83
C CYS A 116 -11.25 2.16 -11.78
N GLU A 117 -10.19 2.93 -11.59
CA GLU A 117 -10.26 4.40 -11.56
C GLU A 117 -10.77 4.96 -12.90
N ALA A 118 -10.26 4.40 -13.98
CA ALA A 118 -10.69 4.76 -15.31
C ALA A 118 -12.17 4.35 -15.58
N TRP A 119 -12.61 3.18 -15.08
CA TRP A 119 -14.01 2.77 -15.16
C TRP A 119 -14.94 3.76 -14.42
N ILE A 120 -14.54 4.19 -13.22
CA ILE A 120 -15.26 5.20 -12.42
C ILE A 120 -15.36 6.52 -13.21
N TYR A 121 -14.25 7.01 -13.75
CA TYR A 121 -14.22 8.26 -14.48
C TYR A 121 -15.12 8.22 -15.72
N ASP A 122 -15.02 7.17 -16.56
CA ASP A 122 -15.84 7.02 -17.76
C ASP A 122 -17.34 6.88 -17.44
N THR A 123 -17.65 6.21 -16.32
CA THR A 123 -19.03 6.10 -15.86
C THR A 123 -19.59 7.49 -15.50
N LEU A 124 -18.84 8.28 -14.75
CA LEU A 124 -19.24 9.65 -14.38
C LEU A 124 -19.36 10.57 -15.59
N LEU A 125 -18.43 10.47 -16.54
CA LEU A 125 -18.45 11.23 -17.80
C LEU A 125 -19.75 10.95 -18.59
N ARG A 126 -20.15 9.68 -18.69
CA ARG A 126 -21.40 9.30 -19.34
C ARG A 126 -22.65 9.80 -18.63
N MET A 127 -22.57 9.87 -17.29
CA MET A 127 -23.66 10.39 -16.48
C MET A 127 -23.68 11.93 -16.43
N ARG A 128 -22.72 12.62 -17.08
CA ARG A 128 -22.51 14.08 -17.00
C ARG A 128 -22.31 14.55 -15.55
N LYS A 129 -21.57 13.75 -14.76
CA LYS A 129 -21.30 13.97 -13.33
C LYS A 129 -19.79 14.04 -13.02
N GLU A 130 -18.99 14.56 -13.94
CA GLU A 130 -17.52 14.65 -13.80
C GLU A 130 -17.11 15.45 -12.57
N LYS A 131 -17.93 16.43 -12.17
CA LYS A 131 -17.72 17.24 -10.95
C LYS A 131 -17.73 16.39 -9.67
N ASP A 132 -18.40 15.25 -9.69
CA ASP A 132 -18.44 14.30 -8.57
C ASP A 132 -17.22 13.37 -8.48
N ALA A 133 -16.32 13.38 -9.47
CA ALA A 133 -15.20 12.45 -9.59
C ALA A 133 -14.35 12.41 -8.31
N LYS A 134 -13.98 13.57 -7.76
CA LYS A 134 -13.20 13.66 -6.52
C LYS A 134 -13.90 12.95 -5.35
N ARG A 135 -15.21 13.17 -5.19
CA ARG A 135 -16.00 12.55 -4.11
C ARG A 135 -16.11 11.03 -4.30
N VAL A 136 -16.36 10.57 -5.54
CA VAL A 136 -16.51 9.14 -5.84
C VAL A 136 -15.20 8.41 -5.66
N MET A 137 -14.06 8.99 -6.11
CA MET A 137 -12.72 8.42 -5.88
C MET A 137 -12.36 8.39 -4.40
N SER A 138 -12.70 9.43 -3.64
CA SER A 138 -12.50 9.45 -2.19
C SER A 138 -13.29 8.34 -1.49
N ASN A 139 -14.57 8.13 -1.86
CA ASN A 139 -15.39 7.07 -1.31
C ASN A 139 -14.86 5.67 -1.70
N TYR A 140 -14.33 5.51 -2.91
CA TYR A 140 -13.67 4.29 -3.35
C TYR A 140 -12.46 3.97 -2.47
N SER A 141 -11.57 4.94 -2.23
CA SER A 141 -10.42 4.79 -1.33
C SER A 141 -10.86 4.53 0.12
N ALA A 142 -11.91 5.21 0.59
CA ALA A 142 -12.47 5.01 1.92
C ALA A 142 -13.02 3.58 2.10
N SER A 143 -13.62 2.98 1.06
CA SER A 143 -14.08 1.59 1.12
C SER A 143 -12.95 0.59 1.31
N SER A 144 -11.76 0.84 0.72
CA SER A 144 -10.56 0.02 0.94
C SER A 144 -10.06 0.12 2.39
N THR A 145 -9.94 1.35 2.90
CA THR A 145 -9.49 1.57 4.28
C THR A 145 -10.47 0.95 5.29
N PHE A 146 -11.76 1.10 5.06
CA PHE A 146 -12.80 0.52 5.91
C PHE A 146 -12.75 -1.01 5.91
N ALA A 147 -12.50 -1.64 4.75
CA ALA A 147 -12.30 -3.08 4.65
C ALA A 147 -11.13 -3.56 5.52
N MET A 148 -9.97 -2.87 5.47
CA MET A 148 -8.80 -3.21 6.28
C MET A 148 -9.05 -3.03 7.77
N VAL A 149 -9.74 -1.95 8.17
CA VAL A 149 -10.11 -1.69 9.58
C VAL A 149 -11.01 -2.79 10.14
N VAL A 150 -11.84 -3.41 9.32
CA VAL A 150 -12.69 -4.54 9.70
C VAL A 150 -11.94 -5.87 9.60
N ALA A 151 -11.23 -6.10 8.50
CA ALA A 151 -10.61 -7.38 8.22
C ALA A 151 -9.44 -7.72 9.15
N PHE A 152 -8.59 -6.74 9.48
CA PHE A 152 -7.42 -6.96 10.32
C PHE A 152 -7.78 -7.47 11.72
N PRO A 153 -8.71 -6.81 12.48
CA PRO A 153 -9.18 -7.35 13.75
C PRO A 153 -9.84 -8.74 13.60
N LEU A 154 -10.71 -8.91 12.61
CA LEU A 154 -11.38 -10.21 12.41
C LEU A 154 -10.39 -11.33 12.14
N GLY A 155 -9.39 -11.12 11.31
CA GLY A 155 -8.35 -12.11 11.00
C GLY A 155 -7.48 -12.46 12.21
N SER A 156 -6.99 -11.46 12.94
CA SER A 156 -6.15 -11.68 14.11
C SER A 156 -6.93 -12.32 15.28
N MET A 157 -8.18 -11.89 15.52
CA MET A 157 -9.06 -12.51 16.51
C MET A 157 -9.37 -13.97 16.15
N PHE A 158 -9.63 -14.27 14.87
CA PHE A 158 -9.85 -15.64 14.42
C PHE A 158 -8.64 -16.52 14.74
N VAL A 159 -7.42 -16.07 14.43
CA VAL A 159 -6.19 -16.80 14.70
C VAL A 159 -5.94 -16.96 16.21
N GLY A 160 -6.20 -15.92 17.01
CA GLY A 160 -6.02 -15.94 18.46
C GLY A 160 -7.15 -16.61 19.22
N SER A 161 -8.29 -16.95 18.58
CA SER A 161 -9.48 -17.49 19.26
C SER A 161 -9.31 -18.92 19.81
N GLY A 162 -8.31 -19.66 19.31
CA GLY A 162 -8.14 -21.07 19.65
C GLY A 162 -9.17 -22.03 19.03
N ILE A 163 -10.13 -21.54 18.21
CA ILE A 163 -11.10 -22.40 17.48
C ILE A 163 -10.35 -23.39 16.59
N VAL A 164 -9.32 -22.90 15.90
CA VAL A 164 -8.37 -23.72 15.17
C VAL A 164 -7.01 -23.53 15.83
N PRO A 165 -6.28 -24.62 16.15
CA PRO A 165 -4.97 -24.50 16.80
C PRO A 165 -3.99 -23.68 16.00
N TYR A 166 -3.14 -22.89 16.67
CA TYR A 166 -2.02 -22.19 16.05
C TYR A 166 -0.88 -23.19 15.74
N PRO A 167 -0.21 -23.15 14.59
CA PRO A 167 -0.32 -22.13 13.51
C PRO A 167 -1.33 -22.49 12.39
N GLN A 168 -2.12 -23.57 12.52
CA GLN A 168 -3.05 -24.06 11.47
C GLN A 168 -4.17 -23.05 11.15
N ALA A 169 -4.47 -22.12 12.05
CA ALA A 169 -5.43 -21.05 11.80
C ALA A 169 -4.93 -20.01 10.77
N LEU A 170 -3.62 -19.85 10.61
CA LEU A 170 -3.01 -18.83 9.74
C LEU A 170 -3.40 -18.98 8.26
N PRO A 171 -3.25 -20.16 7.59
CA PRO A 171 -3.62 -20.32 6.19
C PRO A 171 -5.10 -20.12 5.93
N LEU A 172 -5.96 -20.34 6.90
CA LEU A 172 -7.41 -20.12 6.74
C LEU A 172 -7.74 -18.64 6.52
N THR A 173 -6.94 -17.72 7.05
CA THR A 173 -7.13 -16.28 6.79
C THR A 173 -6.89 -15.91 5.33
N PHE A 174 -5.96 -16.58 4.65
CA PHE A 174 -5.75 -16.45 3.21
C PHE A 174 -6.91 -17.08 2.43
N LEU A 175 -7.34 -18.28 2.77
CA LEU A 175 -8.47 -18.95 2.13
C LEU A 175 -9.75 -18.12 2.24
N LEU A 176 -10.04 -17.56 3.42
CA LEU A 176 -11.20 -16.67 3.63
C LEU A 176 -11.07 -15.38 2.81
N SER A 177 -9.86 -14.81 2.69
CA SER A 177 -9.62 -13.66 1.80
C SER A 177 -9.81 -14.01 0.32
N GLY A 178 -9.46 -15.23 -0.08
CA GLY A 178 -9.77 -15.75 -1.41
C GLY A 178 -11.28 -15.83 -1.66
N VAL A 179 -12.06 -16.29 -0.67
CA VAL A 179 -13.53 -16.33 -0.74
C VAL A 179 -14.11 -14.92 -0.88
N THR A 180 -13.64 -13.94 -0.10
CA THR A 180 -14.12 -12.55 -0.24
C THR A 180 -13.79 -11.95 -1.62
N SER A 181 -12.64 -12.29 -2.21
CA SER A 181 -12.31 -11.90 -3.59
C SER A 181 -13.21 -12.57 -4.63
N LEU A 182 -13.64 -13.83 -4.42
CA LEU A 182 -14.66 -14.48 -5.27
C LEU A 182 -16.04 -13.82 -5.10
N LEU A 183 -16.41 -13.39 -3.91
CA LEU A 183 -17.65 -12.61 -3.72
C LEU A 183 -17.56 -11.25 -4.44
N ALA A 184 -16.39 -10.59 -4.40
CA ALA A 184 -16.14 -9.38 -5.18
C ALA A 184 -16.28 -9.63 -6.69
N PHE A 185 -15.78 -10.77 -7.19
CA PHE A 185 -15.96 -11.21 -8.57
C PHE A 185 -17.46 -11.36 -8.93
N LEU A 186 -18.26 -11.99 -8.09
CA LEU A 186 -19.71 -12.12 -8.33
C LEU A 186 -20.41 -10.75 -8.41
N VAL A 187 -20.04 -9.81 -7.53
CA VAL A 187 -20.53 -8.43 -7.59
C VAL A 187 -20.14 -7.78 -8.92
N MET A 188 -18.87 -7.96 -9.35
CA MET A 188 -18.37 -7.35 -10.58
C MET A 188 -19.07 -7.87 -11.84
N LEU A 189 -19.54 -9.11 -11.87
CA LEU A 189 -20.33 -9.64 -12.98
C LEU A 189 -21.61 -8.82 -13.23
N THR A 190 -22.21 -8.26 -12.17
CA THR A 190 -23.46 -7.47 -12.25
C THR A 190 -23.25 -6.00 -12.64
N VAL A 191 -22.00 -5.52 -12.73
CA VAL A 191 -21.63 -4.15 -13.10
C VAL A 191 -21.68 -4.00 -14.63
N HIS A 192 -22.09 -2.83 -15.12
CA HIS A 192 -22.15 -2.56 -16.55
C HIS A 192 -20.86 -1.90 -17.05
N GLU A 193 -20.36 -2.31 -18.23
CA GLU A 193 -19.21 -1.72 -18.90
C GLU A 193 -19.57 -0.34 -19.50
N PRO A 194 -18.93 0.78 -19.12
CA PRO A 194 -19.12 2.04 -19.83
C PRO A 194 -18.44 1.97 -21.22
N LYS A 195 -18.98 2.62 -22.24
CA LYS A 195 -18.21 2.85 -23.49
C LYS A 195 -17.05 3.76 -23.15
N TYR A 196 -15.83 3.40 -23.43
CA TYR A 196 -14.62 4.12 -23.06
C TYR A 196 -13.87 4.63 -24.28
N ARG A 197 -13.02 5.64 -24.05
CA ARG A 197 -12.05 6.14 -25.02
C ARG A 197 -10.72 5.43 -24.71
N LYS A 198 -10.05 4.90 -25.72
CA LYS A 198 -8.71 4.30 -25.55
C LYS A 198 -7.75 5.35 -24.98
N GLN A 199 -7.02 4.99 -23.94
CA GLN A 199 -5.91 5.81 -23.44
C GLN A 199 -4.69 5.60 -24.33
N THR A 200 -3.96 6.66 -24.63
CA THR A 200 -2.81 6.66 -25.55
C THR A 200 -1.46 6.66 -24.85
N GLU A 201 -1.39 6.91 -23.55
CA GLU A 201 -0.11 6.95 -22.82
C GLU A 201 0.00 5.81 -21.82
N HIS A 202 1.12 5.07 -21.91
CA HIS A 202 1.45 3.98 -21.00
C HIS A 202 2.19 4.49 -19.76
N PHE A 203 1.89 3.93 -18.59
CA PHE A 203 2.47 4.30 -17.27
C PHE A 203 4.00 4.33 -17.26
N LEU A 204 4.67 3.34 -17.88
CA LEU A 204 6.13 3.30 -17.94
C LEU A 204 6.71 4.48 -18.71
N THR A 205 6.12 4.82 -19.86
CA THR A 205 6.57 5.97 -20.66
C THR A 205 6.34 7.28 -19.90
N ALA A 206 5.17 7.42 -19.26
CA ALA A 206 4.86 8.53 -18.39
C ALA A 206 5.85 8.57 -17.19
N GLY A 207 6.13 7.44 -16.55
CA GLY A 207 7.07 7.33 -15.44
C GLY A 207 8.49 7.78 -15.82
N ILE A 208 9.04 7.28 -16.93
CA ILE A 208 10.38 7.66 -17.40
C ILE A 208 10.45 9.14 -17.77
N ASN A 209 9.45 9.65 -18.44
CA ASN A 209 9.36 11.09 -18.81
C ASN A 209 9.23 11.96 -17.55
N GLY A 210 8.47 11.47 -16.56
CA GLY A 210 8.33 12.10 -15.26
C GLY A 210 9.64 12.18 -14.50
N LEU A 211 10.42 11.10 -14.48
CA LEU A 211 11.75 11.09 -13.88
C LEU A 211 12.69 12.07 -14.57
N LYS A 212 12.71 12.11 -15.92
CA LYS A 212 13.53 13.08 -16.65
C LYS A 212 13.16 14.52 -16.29
N HIS A 213 11.88 14.82 -16.18
CA HIS A 213 11.40 16.16 -15.78
C HIS A 213 11.77 16.47 -14.33
N LEU A 214 11.55 15.52 -13.40
CA LEU A 214 11.87 15.63 -11.99
C LEU A 214 13.36 15.97 -11.76
N PHE A 215 14.26 15.23 -12.44
CA PHE A 215 15.71 15.41 -12.26
C PHE A 215 16.26 16.73 -12.84
N ARG A 216 15.50 17.42 -13.71
CA ARG A 216 15.86 18.73 -14.24
C ARG A 216 15.59 19.88 -13.28
N HIS A 217 14.66 19.73 -12.34
CA HIS A 217 14.27 20.76 -11.39
C HIS A 217 14.83 20.47 -9.99
N ARG A 218 15.73 21.35 -9.49
CA ARG A 218 16.45 21.15 -8.21
C ARG A 218 15.50 20.95 -7.02
N SER A 219 14.51 21.84 -6.87
CA SER A 219 13.53 21.79 -5.78
C SER A 219 12.66 20.52 -5.82
N LEU A 220 12.10 20.20 -6.97
CA LEU A 220 11.28 19.00 -7.17
C LEU A 220 12.07 17.71 -6.89
N LYS A 221 13.32 17.66 -7.36
CA LYS A 221 14.23 16.54 -7.10
C LYS A 221 14.48 16.37 -5.60
N ALA A 222 14.81 17.44 -4.87
CA ALA A 222 15.07 17.39 -3.43
C ALA A 222 13.84 16.87 -2.67
N PHE A 223 12.66 17.41 -2.96
CA PHE A 223 11.39 16.98 -2.37
C PHE A 223 11.07 15.51 -2.66
N ALA A 224 11.20 15.09 -3.91
CA ALA A 224 10.89 13.72 -4.31
C ALA A 224 11.85 12.72 -3.66
N ILE A 225 13.15 12.99 -3.67
CA ILE A 225 14.16 12.12 -3.04
C ILE A 225 13.89 12.02 -1.54
N ASN A 226 13.72 13.15 -0.84
CA ASN A 226 13.40 13.15 0.58
C ASN A 226 12.15 12.32 0.88
N SER A 227 11.07 12.56 0.14
CA SER A 227 9.80 11.86 0.38
C SER A 227 9.90 10.37 0.07
N VAL A 228 10.52 9.99 -1.05
CA VAL A 228 10.68 8.59 -1.44
C VAL A 228 11.53 7.83 -0.43
N LEU A 229 12.69 8.36 -0.04
CA LEU A 229 13.61 7.69 0.87
C LEU A 229 12.98 7.47 2.25
N ILE A 230 12.42 8.53 2.85
CA ILE A 230 11.78 8.42 4.17
C ILE A 230 10.60 7.45 4.13
N ARG A 231 9.73 7.57 3.12
CA ARG A 231 8.57 6.71 2.98
C ARG A 231 8.96 5.24 2.77
N SER A 232 9.98 4.98 1.95
CA SER A 232 10.42 3.61 1.66
C SER A 232 11.01 2.91 2.87
N VAL A 233 11.78 3.63 3.71
CA VAL A 233 12.36 3.05 4.92
C VAL A 233 11.29 2.84 6.00
N THR A 234 10.42 3.82 6.24
CA THR A 234 9.36 3.73 7.26
C THR A 234 8.26 2.73 6.88
N PHE A 235 8.11 2.40 5.59
CA PHE A 235 7.17 1.38 5.10
C PHE A 235 7.40 0.02 5.77
N PHE A 236 8.63 -0.34 6.09
CA PHE A 236 8.94 -1.63 6.70
C PHE A 236 8.33 -1.83 8.09
N MET A 237 7.95 -0.77 8.80
CA MET A 237 7.21 -0.92 10.06
C MET A 237 5.87 -1.66 9.84
N PHE A 238 5.23 -1.53 8.68
CA PHE A 238 4.02 -2.28 8.34
C PHE A 238 4.22 -3.81 8.38
N TRP A 239 5.41 -4.29 8.05
CA TRP A 239 5.77 -5.71 8.15
C TRP A 239 6.28 -6.07 9.54
N LEU A 240 7.16 -5.24 10.09
CA LEU A 240 7.88 -5.55 11.32
C LEU A 240 7.04 -5.34 12.59
N TYR A 241 5.87 -4.65 12.52
CA TYR A 241 5.03 -4.46 13.71
C TYR A 241 4.52 -5.78 14.28
N GLN A 242 4.20 -6.77 13.44
CA GLN A 242 3.67 -8.06 13.89
C GLN A 242 4.71 -8.86 14.71
N PRO A 243 5.93 -9.11 14.21
CA PRO A 243 6.97 -9.75 15.03
C PRO A 243 7.40 -8.88 16.23
N LEU A 244 7.34 -7.56 16.14
CA LEU A 244 7.61 -6.68 17.26
C LEU A 244 6.59 -6.87 18.38
N LEU A 245 5.29 -6.92 18.06
CA LEU A 245 4.23 -7.20 19.05
C LEU A 245 4.44 -8.56 19.73
N LYS A 246 4.78 -9.60 18.94
CA LYS A 246 5.13 -10.94 19.46
C LYS A 246 6.34 -10.87 20.41
N ALA A 247 7.39 -10.11 20.03
CA ALA A 247 8.62 -9.98 20.84
C ALA A 247 8.39 -9.28 22.19
N VAL A 248 7.40 -8.37 22.29
CA VAL A 248 7.05 -7.69 23.55
C VAL A 248 5.89 -8.38 24.29
N GLY A 249 5.51 -9.60 23.90
CA GLY A 249 4.53 -10.43 24.60
C GLY A 249 3.07 -10.05 24.36
N ILE A 250 2.76 -9.28 23.30
CA ILE A 250 1.38 -8.96 22.91
C ILE A 250 0.80 -10.14 22.13
N ASP A 251 -0.40 -10.57 22.54
CA ASP A 251 -1.10 -11.69 21.91
C ASP A 251 -1.47 -11.39 20.46
N ILE A 252 -1.37 -12.41 19.60
CA ILE A 252 -1.63 -12.29 18.15
C ILE A 252 -3.05 -11.80 17.83
N SER A 253 -4.02 -12.08 18.71
CA SER A 253 -5.41 -11.58 18.53
C SER A 253 -5.51 -10.06 18.50
N LEU A 254 -4.53 -9.36 19.09
CA LEU A 254 -4.48 -7.90 19.16
C LEU A 254 -3.77 -7.27 17.96
N ASN A 255 -3.04 -8.02 17.14
CA ASN A 255 -2.31 -7.51 15.98
C ASN A 255 -3.22 -6.70 15.04
N GLY A 256 -4.42 -7.19 14.79
CA GLY A 256 -5.39 -6.52 13.91
C GLY A 256 -5.92 -5.21 14.49
N PHE A 257 -6.11 -5.13 15.79
CA PHE A 257 -6.53 -3.89 16.46
C PHE A 257 -5.42 -2.83 16.41
N VAL A 258 -4.16 -3.24 16.57
CA VAL A 258 -3.02 -2.34 16.40
C VAL A 258 -2.94 -1.87 14.94
N GLY A 259 -3.10 -2.78 13.97
CA GLY A 259 -3.13 -2.47 12.53
C GLY A 259 -4.27 -1.52 12.15
N ALA A 260 -5.49 -1.77 12.63
CA ALA A 260 -6.63 -0.86 12.44
C ALA A 260 -6.39 0.48 13.14
N GLY A 261 -5.84 0.45 14.35
CA GLY A 261 -5.58 1.62 15.18
C GLY A 261 -4.62 2.61 14.54
N PHE A 262 -3.48 2.17 14.03
CA PHE A 262 -2.53 3.09 13.38
C PHE A 262 -3.08 3.63 12.05
N ASN A 263 -3.90 2.88 11.31
CA ASN A 263 -4.58 3.40 10.12
C ASN A 263 -5.60 4.49 10.49
N LEU A 264 -6.42 4.27 11.52
CA LEU A 264 -7.37 5.28 12.02
C LEU A 264 -6.64 6.51 12.55
N PHE A 265 -5.57 6.34 13.31
CA PHE A 265 -4.76 7.45 13.82
C PHE A 265 -4.12 8.25 12.68
N GLY A 266 -3.57 7.57 11.66
CA GLY A 266 -3.07 8.22 10.46
C GLY A 266 -4.15 9.03 9.73
N MET A 267 -5.37 8.49 9.62
CA MET A 267 -6.52 9.20 9.05
C MET A 267 -6.87 10.46 9.85
N LEU A 268 -6.89 10.40 11.18
CA LEU A 268 -7.12 11.56 12.03
C LEU A 268 -6.07 12.65 11.83
N LEU A 269 -4.80 12.27 11.71
CA LEU A 269 -3.71 13.20 11.40
C LEU A 269 -3.89 13.82 10.01
N LEU A 270 -4.25 13.04 9.00
CA LEU A 270 -4.52 13.51 7.63
C LEU A 270 -5.67 14.52 7.58
N MET A 271 -6.74 14.30 8.32
CA MET A 271 -7.86 15.25 8.42
C MET A 271 -7.44 16.60 8.99
N ASN A 272 -6.36 16.65 9.77
CA ASN A 272 -5.83 17.85 10.40
C ASN A 272 -4.52 18.36 9.77
N VAL A 273 -4.07 17.78 8.65
CA VAL A 273 -2.76 18.11 8.04
C VAL A 273 -2.58 19.61 7.79
N THR A 274 -3.60 20.30 7.26
CA THR A 274 -3.53 21.73 6.98
C THR A 274 -3.40 22.59 8.26
N ARG A 275 -4.02 22.15 9.37
CA ARG A 275 -3.85 22.82 10.68
C ARG A 275 -2.45 22.59 11.23
N LEU A 276 -1.96 21.36 11.17
CA LEU A 276 -0.61 21.00 11.60
C LEU A 276 0.45 21.76 10.79
N GLU A 277 0.28 21.83 9.47
CA GLU A 277 1.17 22.56 8.58
C GLU A 277 1.18 24.07 8.86
N LYS A 278 0.02 24.69 9.11
CA LYS A 278 -0.06 26.11 9.50
C LYS A 278 0.59 26.39 10.86
N TRP A 279 0.53 25.44 11.80
CA TRP A 279 1.06 25.61 13.15
C TRP A 279 2.58 25.43 13.19
N VAL A 280 3.10 24.42 12.48
CA VAL A 280 4.51 24.02 12.57
C VAL A 280 5.33 24.56 11.39
N GLY A 281 4.69 24.88 10.27
CA GLY A 281 5.31 25.22 8.99
C GLY A 281 5.67 23.98 8.15
N THR A 282 5.61 24.08 6.81
CA THR A 282 5.84 22.99 5.86
C THR A 282 7.21 22.34 6.05
N LYS A 283 8.28 23.14 6.17
CA LYS A 283 9.66 22.69 6.39
C LYS A 283 9.80 21.84 7.64
N ASN A 284 9.29 22.36 8.77
CA ASN A 284 9.39 21.68 10.06
C ASN A 284 8.51 20.43 10.10
N LEU A 285 7.32 20.46 9.49
CA LEU A 285 6.45 19.31 9.38
C LEU A 285 7.14 18.16 8.63
N LEU A 286 7.77 18.45 7.48
CA LEU A 286 8.54 17.46 6.72
C LEU A 286 9.74 16.93 7.51
N PHE A 287 10.42 17.78 8.26
CA PHE A 287 11.55 17.39 9.11
C PHE A 287 11.09 16.50 10.28
N TYR A 288 10.08 16.91 11.04
CA TYR A 288 9.58 16.13 12.18
C TYR A 288 8.97 14.79 11.76
N THR A 289 8.26 14.75 10.63
CA THR A 289 7.71 13.49 10.08
C THR A 289 8.80 12.53 9.54
N ALA A 290 10.07 12.92 9.55
CA ALA A 290 11.22 12.07 9.29
C ALA A 290 11.98 11.73 10.59
N VAL A 291 12.28 12.74 11.42
CA VAL A 291 13.11 12.57 12.63
C VAL A 291 12.37 11.75 13.69
N ILE A 292 11.08 12.05 13.95
CA ILE A 292 10.32 11.31 14.98
C ILE A 292 10.21 9.81 14.67
N PRO A 293 9.87 9.36 13.45
CA PRO A 293 9.95 7.94 13.09
C PRO A 293 11.33 7.32 13.27
N GLY A 294 12.39 8.02 12.88
CA GLY A 294 13.75 7.54 13.07
C GLY A 294 14.11 7.33 14.54
N LEU A 295 13.79 8.32 15.40
CA LEU A 295 13.96 8.20 16.85
C LEU A 295 13.07 7.12 17.45
N ALA A 296 11.84 6.94 16.95
CA ALA A 296 10.93 5.89 17.39
C ALA A 296 11.50 4.49 17.13
N PHE A 297 12.06 4.22 15.96
CA PHE A 297 12.76 2.97 15.67
C PHE A 297 13.90 2.70 16.67
N ILE A 298 14.73 3.70 16.93
CA ILE A 298 15.86 3.57 17.87
C ILE A 298 15.36 3.37 19.30
N SER A 299 14.33 4.10 19.74
CA SER A 299 13.79 3.99 21.09
C SER A 299 13.18 2.60 21.37
N ILE A 300 12.54 1.97 20.39
CA ILE A 300 12.04 0.59 20.51
C ILE A 300 13.18 -0.38 20.85
N VAL A 301 14.33 -0.23 20.18
CA VAL A 301 15.49 -1.11 20.38
C VAL A 301 16.14 -0.89 21.75
N LEU A 302 16.29 0.37 22.16
CA LEU A 302 16.99 0.74 23.39
C LEU A 302 16.20 0.43 24.66
N PHE A 303 14.88 0.64 24.66
CA PHE A 303 14.09 0.64 25.89
C PHE A 303 13.08 -0.51 25.99
N LYS A 304 13.13 -1.49 25.14
CA LYS A 304 12.31 -2.73 25.08
C LYS A 304 11.10 -2.76 26.01
N GLY A 305 9.89 -2.53 25.46
CA GLY A 305 8.67 -2.58 26.26
C GLY A 305 7.42 -2.40 25.39
N ALA A 306 6.31 -3.02 25.81
CA ALA A 306 5.07 -3.03 25.03
C ALA A 306 4.54 -1.61 24.74
N LEU A 307 4.58 -0.70 25.72
CA LEU A 307 4.10 0.67 25.54
C LEU A 307 4.93 1.42 24.51
N LEU A 308 6.27 1.35 24.58
CA LEU A 308 7.16 2.02 23.63
C LEU A 308 7.09 1.40 22.23
N ALA A 309 6.92 0.07 22.15
CA ALA A 309 6.68 -0.61 20.87
C ALA A 309 5.39 -0.08 20.22
N LEU A 310 4.28 -0.04 20.95
CA LEU A 310 3.01 0.49 20.46
C LEU A 310 3.14 1.96 20.03
N MET A 311 3.68 2.83 20.90
CA MET A 311 3.89 4.24 20.55
C MET A 311 4.74 4.40 19.30
N GLY A 312 5.84 3.65 19.19
CA GLY A 312 6.73 3.67 18.03
C GLY A 312 6.03 3.22 16.75
N ILE A 313 5.27 2.11 16.79
CA ILE A 313 4.48 1.63 15.66
C ILE A 313 3.53 2.74 15.17
N PHE A 314 2.76 3.36 16.07
CA PHE A 314 1.83 4.43 15.71
C PHE A 314 2.55 5.66 15.16
N LEU A 315 3.65 6.11 15.79
CA LEU A 315 4.41 7.26 15.31
C LEU A 315 5.01 7.02 13.92
N VAL A 316 5.66 5.87 13.70
CA VAL A 316 6.30 5.57 12.42
C VAL A 316 5.26 5.45 11.29
N THR A 317 4.20 4.69 11.51
CA THR A 317 3.22 4.40 10.46
C THR A 317 2.30 5.59 10.14
N SER A 318 1.96 6.41 11.14
CA SER A 318 0.98 7.48 10.95
C SER A 318 1.60 8.80 10.53
N LEU A 319 2.76 9.20 11.10
CA LEU A 319 3.38 10.48 10.76
C LEU A 319 3.85 10.54 9.30
N VAL A 320 4.34 9.42 8.77
CA VAL A 320 4.79 9.36 7.38
C VAL A 320 3.66 9.61 6.36
N GLN A 321 2.42 9.33 6.74
CA GLN A 321 1.25 9.56 5.88
C GLN A 321 1.02 11.05 5.61
N LEU A 322 1.39 11.94 6.54
CA LEU A 322 1.26 13.40 6.37
C LEU A 322 2.09 13.95 5.21
N ARG A 323 3.15 13.25 4.82
CA ARG A 323 4.05 13.69 3.74
C ARG A 323 3.37 13.70 2.36
N GLY A 324 2.41 12.80 2.14
CA GLY A 324 1.71 12.67 0.86
C GLY A 324 0.97 13.95 0.42
N PRO A 325 0.03 14.47 1.22
CA PRO A 325 -0.69 15.72 0.93
C PRO A 325 0.24 16.91 0.79
N VAL A 326 1.23 17.06 1.67
CA VAL A 326 2.20 18.16 1.63
C VAL A 326 2.99 18.13 0.32
N MET A 327 3.49 16.94 -0.08
CA MET A 327 4.17 16.75 -1.35
C MET A 327 3.25 17.07 -2.54
N SER A 328 2.00 16.61 -2.49
CA SER A 328 1.03 16.87 -3.55
C SER A 328 0.72 18.35 -3.68
N ALA A 329 0.57 19.08 -2.58
CA ALA A 329 0.35 20.53 -2.58
C ALA A 329 1.54 21.26 -3.22
N PHE A 330 2.76 20.96 -2.77
CA PHE A 330 3.98 21.54 -3.34
C PHE A 330 4.11 21.28 -4.84
N MET A 331 3.87 20.07 -5.30
CA MET A 331 3.91 19.75 -6.73
C MET A 331 2.83 20.46 -7.52
N ASN A 332 1.66 20.69 -6.92
CA ASN A 332 0.59 21.42 -7.59
C ASN A 332 0.94 22.89 -7.85
N GLU A 333 1.77 23.50 -7.01
CA GLU A 333 2.24 24.87 -7.14
C GLU A 333 3.39 25.01 -8.13
N HIS A 334 4.29 24.02 -8.21
CA HIS A 334 5.55 24.13 -8.95
C HIS A 334 5.59 23.36 -10.27
N ILE A 335 4.56 22.57 -10.61
CA ILE A 335 4.50 21.79 -11.85
C ILE A 335 3.28 22.22 -12.68
N GLU A 336 3.53 22.52 -13.96
CA GLU A 336 2.46 22.72 -14.93
C GLU A 336 1.49 21.54 -14.95
N SER A 337 0.18 21.83 -15.03
CA SER A 337 -0.87 20.80 -14.99
C SER A 337 -0.65 19.67 -16.01
N ARG A 338 -0.03 19.97 -17.16
CA ARG A 338 0.28 19.01 -18.22
C ARG A 338 1.30 17.95 -17.78
N ASN A 339 2.29 18.33 -16.97
CA ASN A 339 3.40 17.46 -16.57
C ASN A 339 3.18 16.77 -15.22
N ARG A 340 2.15 17.19 -14.46
CA ARG A 340 1.90 16.76 -13.09
C ARG A 340 1.68 15.25 -12.95
N ALA A 341 0.79 14.67 -13.75
CA ALA A 341 0.51 13.24 -13.74
C ALA A 341 1.78 12.42 -14.04
N THR A 342 2.58 12.89 -15.00
CA THR A 342 3.83 12.27 -15.44
C THR A 342 4.88 12.28 -14.33
N VAL A 343 5.04 13.41 -13.61
CA VAL A 343 6.00 13.52 -12.49
C VAL A 343 5.56 12.65 -11.30
N LEU A 344 4.27 12.64 -10.96
CA LEU A 344 3.72 11.78 -9.90
C LEU A 344 3.95 10.30 -10.20
N SER A 345 3.78 9.89 -11.45
CA SER A 345 4.07 8.52 -11.91
C SER A 345 5.55 8.18 -11.74
N GLY A 346 6.46 9.11 -12.09
CA GLY A 346 7.90 8.94 -11.88
C GLY A 346 8.27 8.77 -10.40
N ILE A 347 7.69 9.55 -9.50
CA ILE A 347 7.92 9.44 -8.05
C ILE A 347 7.41 8.10 -7.51
N SER A 348 6.22 7.67 -7.94
CA SER A 348 5.66 6.37 -7.55
C SER A 348 6.54 5.22 -8.03
N MET A 349 7.05 5.28 -9.25
CA MET A 349 7.99 4.31 -9.82
C MET A 349 9.30 4.26 -9.01
N LEU A 350 9.88 5.42 -8.68
CA LEU A 350 11.09 5.49 -7.87
C LEU A 350 10.87 4.88 -6.47
N GLY A 351 9.74 5.15 -5.84
CA GLY A 351 9.36 4.57 -4.55
C GLY A 351 9.26 3.05 -4.58
N ARG A 352 8.61 2.49 -5.59
CA ARG A 352 8.48 1.02 -5.77
C ARG A 352 9.85 0.37 -5.96
N ILE A 353 10.71 0.94 -6.81
CA ILE A 353 12.07 0.43 -7.03
C ILE A 353 12.89 0.48 -5.73
N THR A 354 12.80 1.58 -4.99
CA THR A 354 13.51 1.73 -3.70
C THR A 354 13.07 0.68 -2.68
N ILE A 355 11.75 0.46 -2.52
CA ILE A 355 11.22 -0.57 -1.62
C ILE A 355 11.65 -1.96 -2.07
N MET A 356 11.56 -2.27 -3.36
CA MET A 356 11.97 -3.56 -3.94
C MET A 356 13.43 -3.89 -3.62
N LEU A 357 14.32 -2.91 -3.73
CA LEU A 357 15.75 -3.08 -3.42
C LEU A 357 16.03 -3.20 -1.91
N LEU A 358 15.20 -2.58 -1.07
CA LEU A 358 15.34 -2.63 0.39
C LEU A 358 14.81 -3.93 0.99
N TYR A 359 13.85 -4.61 0.35
CA TYR A 359 13.27 -5.84 0.88
C TYR A 359 14.31 -6.90 1.26
N PRO A 360 15.25 -7.33 0.39
CA PRO A 360 16.25 -8.34 0.75
C PRO A 360 17.17 -7.87 1.88
N VAL A 361 17.51 -6.60 1.91
CA VAL A 361 18.39 -6.01 2.94
C VAL A 361 17.72 -6.05 4.32
N VAL A 362 16.45 -5.61 4.39
CA VAL A 362 15.70 -5.62 5.64
C VAL A 362 15.44 -7.07 6.09
N GLY A 363 15.16 -7.98 5.14
CA GLY A 363 15.00 -9.40 5.42
C GLY A 363 16.24 -10.00 6.07
N PHE A 364 17.41 -9.78 5.45
CA PHE A 364 18.68 -10.26 5.99
C PHE A 364 18.97 -9.72 7.40
N LEU A 365 18.76 -8.43 7.62
CA LEU A 365 18.93 -7.83 8.95
C LEU A 365 17.95 -8.39 9.97
N SER A 366 16.71 -8.69 9.55
CA SER A 366 15.68 -9.29 10.42
C SER A 366 15.99 -10.74 10.78
N ASP A 367 16.67 -11.50 9.90
CA ASP A 367 17.13 -12.85 10.19
C ASP A 367 18.28 -12.86 11.21
N ILE A 368 19.14 -11.82 11.23
CA ILE A 368 20.14 -11.65 12.29
C ILE A 368 19.44 -11.35 13.62
N SER A 369 18.65 -10.31 13.67
CA SER A 369 17.68 -10.03 14.73
C SER A 369 16.73 -8.89 14.34
N LEU A 370 15.54 -8.89 14.92
CA LEU A 370 14.58 -7.78 14.75
C LEU A 370 15.17 -6.43 15.20
N ASP A 371 15.96 -6.43 16.28
CA ASP A 371 16.64 -5.23 16.80
C ASP A 371 17.63 -4.64 15.76
N HIS A 372 18.37 -5.47 15.03
CA HIS A 372 19.27 -4.99 13.97
C HIS A 372 18.51 -4.35 12.82
N ALA A 373 17.42 -4.95 12.39
CA ALA A 373 16.58 -4.37 11.35
C ALA A 373 15.99 -3.01 11.78
N LEU A 374 15.40 -2.94 12.98
CA LEU A 374 14.82 -1.71 13.52
C LEU A 374 15.88 -0.62 13.71
N ALA A 375 17.04 -0.97 14.28
CA ALA A 375 18.15 -0.01 14.47
C ALA A 375 18.64 0.54 13.13
N ALA A 376 18.85 -0.33 12.13
CA ALA A 376 19.29 0.08 10.80
C ALA A 376 18.26 1.01 10.14
N LEU A 377 16.96 0.65 10.19
CA LEU A 377 15.87 1.49 9.67
C LEU A 377 15.82 2.85 10.37
N GLY A 378 16.03 2.89 11.70
CA GLY A 378 16.09 4.11 12.47
C GLY A 378 17.27 5.00 12.08
N ILE A 379 18.48 4.44 12.00
CA ILE A 379 19.71 5.15 11.61
C ILE A 379 19.56 5.69 10.18
N ILE A 380 19.11 4.87 9.23
CA ILE A 380 18.91 5.27 7.84
C ILE A 380 17.86 6.38 7.73
N THR A 381 16.73 6.26 8.49
CA THR A 381 15.69 7.30 8.50
C THR A 381 16.24 8.63 9.01
N LEU A 382 17.01 8.61 10.12
CA LEU A 382 17.65 9.81 10.65
C LEU A 382 18.68 10.37 9.67
N ALA A 383 19.55 9.52 9.11
CA ALA A 383 20.52 9.97 8.11
C ALA A 383 19.82 10.67 6.94
N PHE A 384 18.74 10.09 6.39
CA PHE A 384 18.00 10.73 5.31
C PHE A 384 17.27 12.00 5.75
N ALA A 385 16.76 12.07 6.99
CA ALA A 385 16.14 13.28 7.53
C ALA A 385 17.11 14.49 7.52
N PHE A 386 18.38 14.25 7.81
CA PHE A 386 19.41 15.30 7.82
C PHE A 386 20.07 15.53 6.46
N LEU A 387 20.41 14.46 5.72
CA LEU A 387 21.08 14.56 4.42
C LEU A 387 20.20 15.11 3.30
N THR A 388 18.89 14.85 3.38
CA THR A 388 17.92 15.32 2.39
C THR A 388 16.97 16.37 2.95
N LYS A 389 17.42 17.14 3.95
CA LYS A 389 16.62 18.20 4.57
C LYS A 389 16.14 19.20 3.53
N ILE A 390 14.86 19.56 3.63
CA ILE A 390 14.26 20.58 2.79
C ILE A 390 14.53 21.94 3.42
N ASP A 391 15.23 22.82 2.70
CA ASP A 391 15.51 24.20 3.10
C ASP A 391 14.55 25.18 2.42
N GLU A 392 14.51 26.44 2.87
CA GLU A 392 13.62 27.47 2.36
C GLU A 392 13.84 27.75 0.86
N GLU A 393 15.10 27.64 0.39
CA GLU A 393 15.43 27.73 -1.03
C GLU A 393 14.73 26.69 -1.91
N HIS A 394 14.34 25.55 -1.31
CA HIS A 394 13.61 24.49 -2.00
C HIS A 394 12.09 24.74 -2.01
N LEU A 395 11.61 25.64 -1.12
CA LEU A 395 10.20 25.99 -0.98
C LEU A 395 9.81 27.25 -1.78
N ALA A 396 10.80 28.04 -2.19
CA ALA A 396 10.64 29.21 -3.06
C ALA A 396 10.68 28.80 -4.54
#